data_b3e09d5bb9517396b0b580dde23ba1f0
#
_entry.id   b3e09d5bb9517396b0b580dde23ba1f0
#
_cell.length_a   1.000
_cell.length_b   1.000
_cell.length_c   1.000
_cell.angle_alpha   90.00
_cell.angle_beta   90.00
_cell.angle_gamma   90.00
#
_symmetry.space_group_name_H-M   'P 1'
#
loop_
_entity.id
_entity.type
_entity.pdbx_description
1 polymer ?
#
loop_
_entity_poly.entity_id
_entity_poly.type
_entity_poly.pdbx_seq_one_letter_code
_entity_poly.pdbx_strand_id
1 'polypeptide(L)'
;MDVVETSIDKIVPYARNPRRNDKAVATVASSLAEFGWRQPIVVDEQMVIVAGHTRYEAARRLGMATVPVHVARGLSAAQLRAYRLMDNRSHQNASWDDELLALELQDLRLEDFDLALTGF
;
A
#
# COMPACT_ATOMS: atom_id res chain seq x y z
N MET A 1 -16.45 3.01 -6.46
CA MET A 1 -15.54 1.88 -6.15
C MET A 1 -16.02 1.22 -4.87
N ASP A 2 -16.33 -0.06 -4.92
CA ASP A 2 -16.77 -0.80 -3.75
C ASP A 2 -15.57 -1.32 -2.96
N VAL A 3 -15.61 -1.16 -1.64
CA VAL A 3 -14.59 -1.65 -0.72
C VAL A 3 -15.28 -2.54 0.31
N VAL A 4 -14.79 -3.76 0.47
CA VAL A 4 -15.39 -4.76 1.35
C VAL A 4 -14.34 -5.26 2.34
N GLU A 5 -14.68 -5.28 3.64
CA GLU A 5 -13.84 -5.92 4.64
C GLU A 5 -13.77 -7.43 4.35
N THR A 6 -12.56 -7.93 4.17
CA THR A 6 -12.31 -9.29 3.72
C THR A 6 -11.30 -9.95 4.64
N SER A 7 -11.51 -11.23 4.95
CA SER A 7 -10.52 -12.01 5.71
C SER A 7 -9.18 -11.96 4.99
N ILE A 8 -8.13 -11.63 5.72
CA ILE A 8 -6.78 -11.55 5.15
C ILE A 8 -6.32 -12.89 4.58
N ASP A 9 -6.82 -13.99 5.11
CA ASP A 9 -6.47 -15.34 4.64
C ASP A 9 -7.05 -15.67 3.26
N LYS A 10 -8.02 -14.91 2.78
CA LYS A 10 -8.58 -15.07 1.43
C LYS A 10 -7.76 -14.37 0.37
N ILE A 11 -6.83 -13.52 0.75
CA ILE A 11 -6.03 -12.71 -0.18
C ILE A 11 -4.80 -13.51 -0.57
N VAL A 12 -4.50 -13.54 -1.87
CA VAL A 12 -3.38 -14.29 -2.43
C VAL A 12 -2.33 -13.31 -2.95
N PRO A 13 -1.10 -13.33 -2.42
CA PRO A 13 -0.02 -12.50 -2.97
C PRO A 13 0.28 -12.89 -4.41
N TYR A 14 0.62 -11.91 -5.24
CA TYR A 14 1.01 -12.18 -6.62
C TYR A 14 2.43 -12.75 -6.66
N ALA A 15 2.55 -14.01 -7.07
CA ALA A 15 3.82 -14.76 -6.99
C ALA A 15 4.94 -14.14 -7.85
N ARG A 16 4.60 -13.45 -8.94
CA ARG A 16 5.56 -12.80 -9.84
C ARG A 16 5.76 -11.32 -9.52
N ASN A 17 5.42 -10.89 -8.31
CA ASN A 17 5.61 -9.50 -7.92
C ASN A 17 7.11 -9.15 -7.98
N PRO A 18 7.53 -8.19 -8.85
CA PRO A 18 8.94 -7.85 -9.02
C PRO A 18 9.49 -7.00 -7.88
N ARG A 19 8.62 -6.48 -7.03
CA ARG A 19 9.02 -5.55 -5.98
C ARG A 19 9.26 -6.27 -4.66
N ARG A 20 10.38 -5.93 -4.00
CA ARG A 20 10.71 -6.40 -2.65
C ARG A 20 11.07 -5.20 -1.80
N ASN A 21 10.44 -5.07 -0.63
CA ASN A 21 10.58 -3.84 0.13
C ASN A 21 10.27 -4.03 1.62
N ASP A 22 11.11 -4.78 2.33
CA ASP A 22 10.91 -5.07 3.76
C ASP A 22 10.91 -3.81 4.62
N LYS A 23 11.74 -2.82 4.27
CA LYS A 23 11.81 -1.55 4.99
C LYS A 23 10.49 -0.77 4.86
N ALA A 24 9.92 -0.74 3.67
CA ALA A 24 8.64 -0.08 3.46
C ALA A 24 7.50 -0.78 4.19
N VAL A 25 7.57 -2.10 4.35
CA VAL A 25 6.56 -2.84 5.12
C VAL A 25 6.52 -2.35 6.57
N ALA A 26 7.68 -2.19 7.21
CA ALA A 26 7.74 -1.69 8.58
C ALA A 26 7.17 -0.27 8.70
N THR A 27 7.51 0.61 7.77
CA THR A 27 6.99 1.99 7.73
C THR A 27 5.48 2.00 7.54
N VAL A 28 4.95 1.20 6.60
CA VAL A 28 3.52 1.13 6.34
C VAL A 28 2.78 0.51 7.53
N ALA A 29 3.37 -0.47 8.21
CA ALA A 29 2.78 -1.04 9.42
C ALA A 29 2.59 0.04 10.50
N SER A 30 3.60 0.88 10.74
CA SER A 30 3.50 2.00 11.67
C SER A 30 2.42 3.00 11.24
N SER A 31 2.33 3.28 9.95
CA SER A 31 1.31 4.16 9.37
C SER A 31 -0.10 3.62 9.57
N LEU A 32 -0.32 2.33 9.32
CA LEU A 32 -1.63 1.69 9.52
C LEU A 32 -2.04 1.74 11.00
N ALA A 33 -1.10 1.55 11.91
CA ALA A 33 -1.38 1.62 13.35
C ALA A 33 -1.78 3.03 13.77
N GLU A 34 -1.12 4.07 13.21
CA GLU A 34 -1.37 5.47 13.57
C GLU A 34 -2.60 6.04 12.87
N PHE A 35 -2.70 5.86 11.55
CA PHE A 35 -3.70 6.55 10.72
C PHE A 35 -4.89 5.66 10.34
N GLY A 36 -4.79 4.35 10.53
CA GLY A 36 -5.78 3.40 10.06
C GLY A 36 -5.70 3.19 8.54
N TRP A 37 -6.64 2.43 8.02
CA TRP A 37 -6.75 2.16 6.58
C TRP A 37 -7.33 3.36 5.85
N ARG A 38 -6.62 3.84 4.82
CA ARG A 38 -7.07 4.95 3.97
C ARG A 38 -7.14 4.57 2.50
N GLN A 39 -6.47 3.49 2.10
CA GLN A 39 -6.48 2.95 0.74
C GLN A 39 -6.69 1.44 0.82
N PRO A 40 -7.63 0.88 0.02
CA PRO A 40 -7.85 -0.55 0.03
C PRO A 40 -6.72 -1.31 -0.67
N ILE A 41 -6.65 -2.62 -0.40
CA ILE A 41 -5.89 -3.54 -1.22
C ILE A 41 -6.73 -3.83 -2.45
N VAL A 42 -6.15 -3.77 -3.64
CA VAL A 42 -6.84 -4.10 -4.89
C VAL A 42 -6.46 -5.52 -5.29
N VAL A 43 -7.47 -6.35 -5.52
CA VAL A 43 -7.30 -7.75 -5.96
C VAL A 43 -8.04 -7.98 -7.27
N ASP A 44 -7.69 -9.03 -7.99
CA ASP A 44 -8.47 -9.49 -9.13
C ASP A 44 -9.64 -10.38 -8.67
N GLU A 45 -10.41 -10.93 -9.62
CA GLU A 45 -11.57 -11.75 -9.31
C GLU A 45 -11.22 -13.09 -8.65
N GLN A 46 -9.97 -13.52 -8.70
CA GLN A 46 -9.45 -14.69 -8.00
C GLN A 46 -8.78 -14.32 -6.66
N MET A 47 -8.96 -13.08 -6.19
CA MET A 47 -8.40 -12.58 -4.93
C MET A 47 -6.88 -12.43 -4.93
N VAL A 48 -6.25 -12.42 -6.11
CA VAL A 48 -4.80 -12.19 -6.23
C VAL A 48 -4.51 -10.70 -6.23
N ILE A 49 -3.54 -10.26 -5.45
CA ILE A 49 -3.24 -8.84 -5.29
C ILE A 49 -2.82 -8.22 -6.62
N VAL A 50 -3.44 -7.08 -6.94
CA VAL A 50 -3.08 -6.22 -8.07
C VAL A 50 -2.26 -5.03 -7.58
N ALA A 51 -2.68 -4.41 -6.48
CA ALA A 51 -1.98 -3.29 -5.85
C ALA A 51 -2.15 -3.38 -4.34
N GLY A 52 -1.10 -3.03 -3.60
CA GLY A 52 -1.14 -3.01 -2.14
C GLY A 52 -0.42 -4.15 -1.46
N HIS A 53 0.59 -4.77 -2.10
CA HIS A 53 1.40 -5.83 -1.48
C HIS A 53 2.03 -5.37 -0.16
N THR A 54 2.56 -4.15 -0.11
CA THR A 54 3.18 -3.61 1.09
C THR A 54 2.16 -3.47 2.22
N ARG A 55 0.96 -2.97 1.91
CA ARG A 55 -0.13 -2.88 2.90
C ARG A 55 -0.58 -4.25 3.38
N TYR A 56 -0.65 -5.23 2.49
CA TYR A 56 -0.98 -6.60 2.84
C TYR A 56 0.05 -7.19 3.82
N GLU A 57 1.34 -7.07 3.51
CA GLU A 57 2.40 -7.56 4.37
C GLU A 57 2.41 -6.84 5.73
N ALA A 58 2.18 -5.53 5.73
CA ALA A 58 2.09 -4.74 6.96
C ALA A 58 0.92 -5.19 7.83
N ALA A 59 -0.24 -5.44 7.22
CA ALA A 59 -1.42 -5.95 7.94
C ALA A 59 -1.15 -7.32 8.57
N ARG A 60 -0.43 -8.19 7.87
CA ARG A 60 -0.05 -9.50 8.43
C ARG A 60 0.89 -9.34 9.63
N ARG A 61 1.85 -8.44 9.57
CA ARG A 61 2.73 -8.16 10.71
C ARG A 61 1.97 -7.64 11.92
N LEU A 62 0.92 -6.85 11.69
CA LEU A 62 0.09 -6.31 12.75
C LEU A 62 -0.93 -7.33 13.29
N GLY A 63 -1.04 -8.50 12.67
CA GLY A 63 -1.99 -9.53 13.08
C GLY A 63 -3.44 -9.18 12.78
N MET A 64 -3.70 -8.38 11.75
CA MET A 64 -5.06 -8.01 11.37
C MET A 64 -5.81 -9.21 10.79
N ALA A 65 -7.04 -9.44 11.24
CA ALA A 65 -7.88 -10.54 10.77
C ALA A 65 -8.57 -10.21 9.44
N THR A 66 -8.97 -8.95 9.27
CA THR A 66 -9.65 -8.45 8.08
C THR A 66 -8.98 -7.20 7.56
N VAL A 67 -9.10 -6.95 6.26
CA VAL A 67 -8.57 -5.77 5.58
C VAL A 67 -9.55 -5.27 4.55
N PRO A 68 -9.53 -3.97 4.22
CA PRO A 68 -10.40 -3.42 3.17
C PRO A 68 -9.89 -3.81 1.79
N VAL A 69 -10.77 -4.35 0.96
CA VAL A 69 -10.42 -4.90 -0.36
C VAL A 69 -11.36 -4.33 -1.42
N HIS A 70 -10.79 -3.95 -2.54
CA HIS A 70 -11.51 -3.66 -3.77
C HIS A 70 -11.21 -4.73 -4.81
N VAL A 71 -12.24 -5.35 -5.37
CA VAL A 71 -12.09 -6.34 -6.44
C VAL A 71 -12.16 -5.62 -7.79
N ALA A 72 -11.07 -5.67 -8.56
CA ALA A 72 -11.03 -5.14 -9.91
C ALA A 72 -11.69 -6.14 -10.87
N ARG A 73 -12.88 -5.79 -11.38
CA ARG A 73 -13.66 -6.66 -12.25
C ARG A 73 -13.60 -6.20 -13.69
N GLY A 74 -13.79 -7.14 -14.61
CA GLY A 74 -13.94 -6.83 -16.04
C GLY A 74 -12.63 -6.52 -16.76
N LEU A 75 -11.48 -6.85 -16.17
CA LEU A 75 -10.17 -6.67 -16.80
C LEU A 75 -9.64 -8.01 -17.31
N SER A 76 -8.99 -7.99 -18.48
CA SER A 76 -8.34 -9.17 -19.02
C SER A 76 -7.07 -9.50 -18.24
N ALA A 77 -6.55 -10.72 -18.40
CA ALA A 77 -5.29 -11.11 -17.79
C ALA A 77 -4.14 -10.18 -18.19
N ALA A 78 -4.10 -9.76 -19.46
CA ALA A 78 -3.08 -8.82 -19.94
C ALA A 78 -3.23 -7.44 -19.30
N GLN A 79 -4.46 -6.94 -19.16
CA GLN A 79 -4.71 -5.66 -18.48
C GLN A 79 -4.30 -5.71 -17.02
N LEU A 80 -4.57 -6.79 -16.33
CA LEU A 80 -4.16 -6.96 -14.92
C LEU A 80 -2.64 -6.97 -14.78
N ARG A 81 -1.92 -7.65 -15.66
CA ARG A 81 -0.45 -7.65 -15.66
C ARG A 81 0.10 -6.24 -15.92
N ALA A 82 -0.48 -5.55 -16.90
CA ALA A 82 -0.08 -4.17 -17.20
C ALA A 82 -0.35 -3.23 -16.04
N TYR A 83 -1.49 -3.39 -15.37
CA TYR A 83 -1.85 -2.57 -14.20
C TYR A 83 -0.83 -2.77 -13.07
N ARG A 84 -0.45 -4.02 -12.79
CA ARG A 84 0.54 -4.32 -11.75
C ARG A 84 1.89 -3.64 -12.02
N LEU A 85 2.34 -3.70 -13.27
CA LEU A 85 3.60 -3.05 -13.67
C LEU A 85 3.51 -1.54 -13.59
N MET A 86 2.41 -0.95 -14.08
CA MET A 86 2.18 0.49 -14.06
C MET A 86 2.17 1.03 -12.62
N ASP A 87 1.47 0.34 -11.73
CA ASP A 87 1.39 0.76 -10.33
C ASP A 87 2.77 0.82 -9.67
N ASN A 88 3.58 -0.23 -9.86
CA ASN A 88 4.96 -0.25 -9.35
C ASN A 88 5.83 0.83 -10.00
N ARG A 89 5.73 0.98 -11.32
CA ARG A 89 6.57 1.93 -12.06
C ARG A 89 6.26 3.38 -11.74
N SER A 90 4.97 3.70 -11.58
CA SER A 90 4.57 5.07 -11.26
C SER A 90 5.12 5.53 -9.90
N HIS A 91 5.20 4.63 -8.91
CA HIS A 91 5.85 4.94 -7.64
C HIS A 91 7.34 5.22 -7.79
N GLN A 92 8.03 4.50 -8.69
CA GLN A 92 9.46 4.72 -8.96
C GLN A 92 9.72 6.02 -9.71
N ASN A 93 8.77 6.44 -10.58
CA ASN A 93 8.91 7.66 -11.39
C ASN A 93 8.54 8.92 -10.60
N ALA A 94 7.93 8.79 -9.46
CA ALA A 94 7.62 9.93 -8.60
C ALA A 94 8.91 10.53 -8.03
N SER A 95 8.95 11.85 -7.91
CA SER A 95 10.07 12.57 -7.30
C SER A 95 9.55 13.57 -6.28
N TRP A 96 10.46 14.09 -5.45
CA TRP A 96 10.13 15.06 -4.43
C TRP A 96 10.53 16.46 -4.86
N ASP A 97 9.69 17.43 -4.55
CA ASP A 97 10.12 18.84 -4.47
C ASP A 97 10.77 19.01 -3.09
N ASP A 98 12.10 19.11 -3.07
CA ASP A 98 12.86 19.10 -1.82
C ASP A 98 12.56 20.30 -0.92
N GLU A 99 12.29 21.48 -1.49
CA GLU A 99 11.95 22.66 -0.72
C GLU A 99 10.59 22.51 -0.03
N LEU A 100 9.58 22.06 -0.74
CA LEU A 100 8.26 21.84 -0.18
C LEU A 100 8.28 20.71 0.85
N LEU A 101 9.02 19.64 0.58
CA LEU A 101 9.17 18.53 1.52
C LEU A 101 9.80 19.00 2.83
N ALA A 102 10.86 19.80 2.75
CA ALA A 102 11.53 20.33 3.93
C ALA A 102 10.59 21.19 4.78
N LEU A 103 9.75 22.01 4.14
CA LEU A 103 8.76 22.84 4.84
C LEU A 103 7.72 21.98 5.55
N GLU A 104 7.21 20.95 4.90
CA GLU A 104 6.23 20.03 5.51
C GLU A 104 6.81 19.31 6.72
N LEU A 105 8.03 18.79 6.61
CA LEU A 105 8.69 18.11 7.72
C LEU A 105 8.98 19.06 8.88
N GLN A 106 9.36 20.31 8.59
CA GLN A 106 9.59 21.33 9.61
C GLN A 106 8.29 21.67 10.36
N ASP A 107 7.18 21.83 9.64
CA ASP A 107 5.88 22.13 10.24
C ASP A 107 5.43 21.00 11.17
N LEU A 108 5.62 19.74 10.75
CA LEU A 108 5.31 18.59 11.59
C LEU A 108 6.17 18.54 12.85
N ARG A 109 7.46 18.90 12.73
CA ARG A 109 8.37 18.99 13.89
C ARG A 109 7.90 20.03 14.88
N LEU A 110 7.45 21.18 14.40
CA LEU A 110 6.94 22.26 15.26
C LEU A 110 5.65 21.85 15.96
N GLU A 111 4.90 20.91 15.40
CA GLU A 111 3.68 20.35 15.99
C GLU A 111 3.95 19.13 16.88
N ASP A 112 5.22 18.84 17.17
CA ASP A 112 5.66 17.68 17.95
C ASP A 112 5.19 16.33 17.39
N PHE A 113 5.02 16.27 16.07
CA PHE A 113 4.62 15.03 15.41
C PHE A 113 5.83 14.13 15.19
N ASP A 114 5.66 12.82 15.37
CA ASP A 114 6.71 11.84 15.14
C ASP A 114 7.01 11.71 13.64
N LEU A 115 8.15 12.29 13.20
CA LEU A 115 8.55 12.30 11.80
C LEU A 115 8.82 10.92 11.24
N ALA A 116 9.12 9.92 12.08
CA ALA A 116 9.34 8.55 11.63
C ALA A 116 8.09 7.97 10.94
N LEU A 117 6.89 8.44 11.32
CA LEU A 117 5.63 8.02 10.70
C LEU A 117 5.48 8.47 9.26
N THR A 118 6.24 9.48 8.81
CA THR A 118 6.23 9.96 7.42
C THR A 118 7.08 9.11 6.49
N GLY A 119 7.91 8.22 7.03
CA GLY A 119 8.82 7.40 6.24
C GLY A 119 10.17 8.07 5.95
N PHE A 120 10.40 9.27 6.46
CA PHE A 120 11.67 10.00 6.30
C PHE A 120 12.57 9.93 7.51
#